data_42d45ce52aa684ce0cb9d45bfd2a55b6
#
_entry.id   42d45ce52aa684ce0cb9d45bfd2a55b6
#
_cell.length_a   1.000
_cell.length_b   1.000
_cell.length_c   1.000
_cell.angle_alpha   90.00
_cell.angle_beta   90.00
_cell.angle_gamma   90.00
#
_symmetry.space_group_name_H-M   'P 1'
#
loop_
_entity.id
_entity.type
_entity.pdbx_description
1 polymer ?
#
loop_
_entity_poly.entity_id
_entity_poly.type
_entity_poly.pdbx_seq_one_letter_code
_entity_poly.pdbx_strand_id
1 'polypeptide(L)'
;MCDRAIPQQNLCTELADLVFVLPRDAVVPWLRAFWATMAREWTGIDVLRMEKFLLLVRRVVGAGFKWMRKGSGSEGRNGKKGKGVSDWDASKVDDLVGLLGEWPLSLEEEARIEQSTEEGGQIDQKIPAGLRLHVLDIWVDEAEKVGLLEDDDAEAKQIVQRISDQIDALEEATTSPAVRARSKESLADDRLPGNRKPEVEPEEDQDKEGARGDGGNWDGFDD
;
A
#
# COMPACT_ATOMS: atom_id res chain seq x y z
N MET A 1 11.37 1.74 -27.91
CA MET A 1 10.34 1.25 -26.96
C MET A 1 10.75 -0.12 -26.47
N CYS A 2 10.76 -0.35 -25.17
CA CYS A 2 11.20 -1.62 -24.62
C CYS A 2 9.97 -2.54 -24.48
N ASP A 3 9.73 -3.39 -25.51
CA ASP A 3 8.58 -4.31 -25.51
C ASP A 3 8.87 -5.65 -24.79
N ARG A 4 10.06 -5.79 -24.20
CA ARG A 4 10.45 -6.96 -23.44
C ARG A 4 10.08 -6.77 -21.96
N ALA A 5 9.46 -7.78 -21.34
CA ALA A 5 8.95 -7.70 -19.96
C ALA A 5 10.05 -7.36 -18.92
N ILE A 6 11.21 -8.01 -18.97
CA ILE A 6 12.30 -7.79 -18.01
C ILE A 6 12.84 -6.36 -18.03
N PRO A 7 13.23 -5.78 -19.19
CA PRO A 7 13.67 -4.38 -19.24
C PRO A 7 12.63 -3.38 -18.76
N GLN A 8 11.34 -3.65 -18.97
CA GLN A 8 10.27 -2.79 -18.47
C GLN A 8 10.13 -2.84 -16.95
N GLN A 9 10.19 -4.03 -16.39
CA GLN A 9 10.15 -4.20 -14.93
C GLN A 9 11.34 -3.51 -14.27
N ASN A 10 12.53 -3.61 -14.87
CA ASN A 10 13.72 -2.93 -14.38
C ASN A 10 13.55 -1.41 -14.44
N LEU A 11 13.06 -0.87 -15.57
CA LEU A 11 12.80 0.56 -15.71
C LEU A 11 11.78 1.06 -14.68
N CYS A 12 10.69 0.34 -14.45
CA CYS A 12 9.70 0.69 -13.42
C CYS A 12 10.32 0.73 -12.03
N THR A 13 11.22 -0.22 -11.73
CA THR A 13 11.94 -0.28 -10.46
C THR A 13 12.93 0.88 -10.34
N GLU A 14 13.74 1.13 -11.38
CA GLU A 14 14.70 2.23 -11.40
C GLU A 14 14.04 3.60 -11.24
N LEU A 15 12.89 3.82 -11.91
CA LEU A 15 12.10 5.04 -11.74
C LEU A 15 11.55 5.18 -10.32
N ALA A 16 11.02 4.11 -9.75
CA ALA A 16 10.51 4.14 -8.38
C ALA A 16 11.64 4.37 -7.36
N ASP A 17 12.82 3.80 -7.60
CA ASP A 17 13.97 3.91 -6.71
C ASP A 17 14.62 5.31 -6.71
N LEU A 18 14.19 6.22 -7.61
CA LEU A 18 14.63 7.61 -7.57
C LEU A 18 14.37 8.27 -6.21
N VAL A 19 13.32 7.86 -5.48
CA VAL A 19 13.04 8.36 -4.12
C VAL A 19 14.19 8.12 -3.13
N PHE A 20 15.07 7.15 -3.40
CA PHE A 20 16.22 6.82 -2.57
C PHE A 20 17.52 7.52 -3.02
N VAL A 21 17.53 8.07 -4.22
CA VAL A 21 18.72 8.70 -4.83
C VAL A 21 18.62 10.21 -4.81
N LEU A 22 17.39 10.73 -4.94
CA LEU A 22 17.15 12.17 -4.94
C LEU A 22 17.46 12.79 -3.56
N PRO A 23 17.92 14.06 -3.51
CA PRO A 23 17.96 14.85 -2.31
C PRO A 23 16.59 14.88 -1.61
N ARG A 24 16.57 14.93 -0.28
CA ARG A 24 15.35 14.88 0.53
C ARG A 24 14.27 15.88 0.09
N ASP A 25 14.67 17.08 -0.22
CA ASP A 25 13.83 18.21 -0.66
C ASP A 25 13.27 18.03 -2.08
N ALA A 26 13.88 17.19 -2.89
CA ALA A 26 13.44 16.89 -4.27
C ALA A 26 12.45 15.70 -4.35
N VAL A 27 12.34 14.86 -3.32
CA VAL A 27 11.52 13.64 -3.37
C VAL A 27 10.03 13.96 -3.48
N VAL A 28 9.51 14.84 -2.62
CA VAL A 28 8.08 15.20 -2.63
C VAL A 28 7.69 15.91 -3.94
N PRO A 29 8.43 16.92 -4.43
CA PRO A 29 8.18 17.48 -5.75
C PRO A 29 8.20 16.45 -6.88
N TRP A 30 9.15 15.49 -6.84
CA TRP A 30 9.21 14.42 -7.84
C TRP A 30 7.98 13.51 -7.80
N LEU A 31 7.57 13.06 -6.60
CA LEU A 31 6.37 12.23 -6.43
C LEU A 31 5.11 12.98 -6.86
N ARG A 32 5.00 14.28 -6.55
CA ARG A 32 3.88 15.13 -6.99
C ARG A 32 3.83 15.21 -8.51
N ALA A 33 4.97 15.44 -9.16
CA ALA A 33 5.08 15.46 -10.62
C ALA A 33 4.74 14.09 -11.23
N PHE A 34 5.13 12.99 -10.59
CA PHE A 34 4.75 11.63 -10.98
C PHE A 34 3.23 11.46 -10.98
N TRP A 35 2.55 11.79 -9.88
CA TRP A 35 1.10 11.65 -9.77
C TRP A 35 0.36 12.55 -10.77
N ALA A 36 0.81 13.79 -10.93
CA ALA A 36 0.25 14.71 -11.92
C ALA A 36 0.37 14.16 -13.35
N THR A 37 1.53 13.60 -13.69
CA THR A 37 1.76 12.98 -14.98
C THR A 37 0.88 11.74 -15.17
N MET A 38 0.81 10.86 -14.18
CA MET A 38 -0.05 9.68 -14.24
C MET A 38 -1.53 10.05 -14.39
N ALA A 39 -2.00 11.03 -13.64
CA ALA A 39 -3.39 11.50 -13.75
C ALA A 39 -3.71 12.07 -15.14
N ARG A 40 -2.79 12.87 -15.73
CA ARG A 40 -2.95 13.46 -17.04
C ARG A 40 -2.96 12.43 -18.16
N GLU A 41 -2.04 11.47 -18.13
CA GLU A 41 -1.84 10.51 -19.21
C GLU A 41 -2.73 9.28 -19.11
N TRP A 42 -3.31 8.99 -17.95
CA TRP A 42 -4.00 7.73 -17.61
C TRP A 42 -5.05 7.31 -18.63
N THR A 43 -5.92 8.25 -19.04
CA THR A 43 -7.00 7.98 -19.99
C THR A 43 -6.54 7.80 -21.43
N GLY A 44 -5.33 8.25 -21.75
CA GLY A 44 -4.69 8.09 -23.05
C GLY A 44 -3.82 6.83 -23.18
N ILE A 45 -3.66 6.05 -22.10
CA ILE A 45 -2.87 4.84 -22.10
C ILE A 45 -3.60 3.74 -22.88
N ASP A 46 -2.95 3.18 -23.89
CA ASP A 46 -3.46 2.04 -24.64
C ASP A 46 -3.62 0.79 -23.73
N VAL A 47 -4.72 0.05 -23.91
CA VAL A 47 -5.04 -1.12 -23.11
C VAL A 47 -3.91 -2.16 -23.07
N LEU A 48 -3.22 -2.36 -24.20
CA LEU A 48 -2.08 -3.30 -24.30
C LEU A 48 -0.84 -2.84 -23.51
N ARG A 49 -0.82 -1.58 -23.09
CA ARG A 49 0.27 -0.99 -22.30
C ARG A 49 -0.11 -0.75 -20.84
N MET A 50 -1.39 -0.82 -20.51
CA MET A 50 -1.90 -0.50 -19.18
C MET A 50 -1.17 -1.27 -18.07
N GLU A 51 -0.91 -2.57 -18.24
CA GLU A 51 -0.20 -3.39 -17.25
C GLU A 51 1.17 -2.82 -16.84
N LYS A 52 1.86 -2.14 -17.76
CA LYS A 52 3.18 -1.53 -17.50
C LYS A 52 3.05 -0.33 -16.56
N PHE A 53 2.00 0.46 -16.76
CA PHE A 53 1.74 1.63 -15.92
C PHE A 53 1.16 1.23 -14.57
N LEU A 54 0.32 0.19 -14.52
CA LEU A 54 -0.12 -0.42 -13.25
C LEU A 54 1.09 -0.89 -12.43
N LEU A 55 2.04 -1.58 -13.06
CA LEU A 55 3.27 -2.00 -12.39
C LEU A 55 4.10 -0.81 -11.91
N LEU A 56 4.23 0.25 -12.72
CA LEU A 56 4.97 1.45 -12.36
C LEU A 56 4.35 2.14 -11.12
N VAL A 57 3.02 2.35 -11.12
CA VAL A 57 2.30 2.92 -9.97
C VAL A 57 2.54 2.06 -8.73
N ARG A 58 2.41 0.74 -8.85
CA ARG A 58 2.66 -0.19 -7.73
C ARG A 58 4.08 -0.06 -7.18
N ARG A 59 5.09 0.05 -8.04
CA ARG A 59 6.49 0.23 -7.62
C ARG A 59 6.70 1.56 -6.91
N VAL A 60 6.09 2.64 -7.39
CA VAL A 60 6.21 3.98 -6.77
C VAL A 60 5.52 4.02 -5.42
N VAL A 61 4.34 3.41 -5.26
CA VAL A 61 3.66 3.29 -3.95
C VAL A 61 4.54 2.52 -2.97
N GLY A 62 5.04 1.34 -3.36
CA GLY A 62 5.91 0.53 -2.51
C GLY A 62 7.22 1.22 -2.15
N ALA A 63 7.85 1.91 -3.12
CA ALA A 63 9.06 2.69 -2.86
C ALA A 63 8.78 3.87 -1.92
N GLY A 64 7.64 4.55 -2.07
CA GLY A 64 7.20 5.60 -1.17
C GLY A 64 7.05 5.10 0.27
N PHE A 65 6.37 3.99 0.47
CA PHE A 65 6.24 3.38 1.81
C PHE A 65 7.59 2.99 2.40
N LYS A 66 8.47 2.40 1.60
CA LYS A 66 9.83 2.07 2.05
C LYS A 66 10.66 3.32 2.37
N TRP A 67 10.43 4.42 1.64
CA TRP A 67 11.14 5.68 1.86
C TRP A 67 10.79 6.34 3.21
N MET A 68 9.60 6.10 3.76
CA MET A 68 9.22 6.58 5.09
C MET A 68 10.12 6.04 6.21
N ARG A 69 10.85 4.94 5.99
CA ARG A 69 11.78 4.40 6.99
C ARG A 69 12.98 5.32 7.22
N LYS A 70 13.44 5.38 8.46
CA LYS A 70 14.70 6.07 8.83
C LYS A 70 15.87 5.42 8.11
N GLY A 71 16.80 6.24 7.62
CA GLY A 71 17.98 5.74 6.88
C GLY A 71 17.68 5.24 5.46
N SER A 72 16.45 5.32 4.98
CA SER A 72 16.12 5.12 3.58
C SER A 72 16.40 6.41 2.81
N GLY A 73 17.35 6.39 1.88
CA GLY A 73 17.75 7.55 1.10
C GLY A 73 19.26 7.73 1.07
N SER A 74 19.73 8.77 0.36
CA SER A 74 21.16 9.08 0.18
C SER A 74 21.90 9.42 1.48
N GLU A 75 21.20 9.64 2.57
CA GLU A 75 21.78 10.18 3.82
C GLU A 75 22.21 9.15 4.88
N GLY A 76 22.04 7.85 4.67
CA GLY A 76 22.45 6.99 5.77
C GLY A 76 22.40 5.48 5.63
N ARG A 77 23.52 4.91 5.24
CA ARG A 77 23.78 3.46 5.33
C ARG A 77 24.35 2.98 6.66
N ASN A 78 24.37 3.79 7.73
CA ASN A 78 25.03 3.46 8.99
C ASN A 78 24.15 3.67 10.23
N GLY A 79 22.94 3.09 10.25
CA GLY A 79 22.13 3.03 11.46
C GLY A 79 22.17 1.64 12.08
N LYS A 80 22.95 1.45 13.18
CA LYS A 80 22.76 0.28 14.05
C LYS A 80 21.34 0.32 14.62
N LYS A 81 20.54 -0.74 14.39
CA LYS A 81 19.26 -0.94 15.06
C LYS A 81 19.44 -0.88 16.57
N GLY A 82 19.05 0.23 17.18
CA GLY A 82 18.88 0.36 18.63
C GLY A 82 17.51 -0.19 19.00
N LYS A 83 17.45 -1.14 19.93
CA LYS A 83 16.20 -1.69 20.46
C LYS A 83 15.42 -0.53 21.11
N GLY A 84 14.25 -0.16 20.56
CA GLY A 84 13.35 0.87 21.12
C GLY A 84 13.32 2.21 20.39
N VAL A 85 13.98 2.36 19.24
CA VAL A 85 13.87 3.55 18.38
C VAL A 85 12.94 3.23 17.22
N SER A 86 11.91 4.05 17.04
CA SER A 86 11.03 4.00 15.87
C SER A 86 11.82 3.81 14.56
N ASP A 87 11.36 2.91 13.72
CA ASP A 87 11.92 2.65 12.39
C ASP A 87 11.42 3.69 11.35
N TRP A 88 10.45 4.54 11.71
CA TRP A 88 9.78 5.48 10.82
C TRP A 88 10.24 6.92 11.03
N ASP A 89 10.35 7.67 9.94
CA ASP A 89 10.68 9.10 9.93
C ASP A 89 9.37 9.90 9.84
N ALA A 90 8.98 10.55 10.93
CA ALA A 90 7.71 11.27 11.04
C ALA A 90 7.52 12.32 9.93
N SER A 91 8.59 13.05 9.56
CA SER A 91 8.50 14.04 8.48
C SER A 91 8.24 13.42 7.12
N LYS A 92 8.89 12.27 6.82
CA LYS A 92 8.64 11.54 5.56
C LYS A 92 7.25 10.92 5.54
N VAL A 93 6.78 10.43 6.69
CA VAL A 93 5.41 9.91 6.84
C VAL A 93 4.39 11.01 6.56
N ASP A 94 4.55 12.18 7.17
CA ASP A 94 3.65 13.32 6.95
C ASP A 94 3.62 13.74 5.49
N ASP A 95 4.78 13.84 4.86
CA ASP A 95 4.92 14.20 3.45
C ASP A 95 4.23 13.18 2.53
N LEU A 96 4.47 11.88 2.74
CA LEU A 96 3.91 10.85 1.86
C LEU A 96 2.41 10.66 2.07
N VAL A 97 1.95 10.59 3.33
CA VAL A 97 0.52 10.47 3.64
C VAL A 97 -0.24 11.70 3.15
N GLY A 98 0.32 12.90 3.34
CA GLY A 98 -0.23 14.12 2.78
C GLY A 98 -0.36 14.08 1.27
N LEU A 99 0.68 13.60 0.59
CA LEU A 99 0.70 13.48 -0.88
C LEU A 99 -0.31 12.46 -1.40
N LEU A 100 -0.53 11.34 -0.70
CA LEU A 100 -1.57 10.36 -1.06
C LEU A 100 -2.96 11.00 -0.98
N GLY A 101 -3.22 11.79 0.07
CA GLY A 101 -4.47 12.55 0.21
C GLY A 101 -4.64 13.71 -0.78
N GLU A 102 -3.54 14.26 -1.29
CA GLU A 102 -3.56 15.29 -2.34
C GLU A 102 -3.87 14.69 -3.72
N TRP A 103 -3.46 13.44 -3.99
CA TRP A 103 -3.57 12.81 -5.31
C TRP A 103 -4.50 11.60 -5.34
N PRO A 104 -4.03 10.33 -5.19
CA PRO A 104 -4.89 9.19 -5.45
C PRO A 104 -6.05 9.06 -4.47
N LEU A 105 -5.87 9.51 -3.23
CA LEU A 105 -6.89 9.46 -2.17
C LEU A 105 -7.55 10.82 -1.92
N SER A 106 -7.40 11.78 -2.84
CA SER A 106 -8.02 13.11 -2.72
C SER A 106 -9.53 13.01 -2.63
N LEU A 107 -10.13 13.81 -1.74
CA LEU A 107 -11.58 13.92 -1.61
C LEU A 107 -12.19 14.65 -2.82
N GLU A 108 -11.41 15.48 -3.49
CA GLU A 108 -11.79 16.17 -4.71
C GLU A 108 -11.48 15.28 -5.93
N GLU A 109 -12.30 15.36 -6.96
CA GLU A 109 -12.06 14.64 -8.21
C GLU A 109 -10.99 15.32 -9.08
N GLU A 110 -10.64 16.54 -8.77
CA GLU A 110 -9.65 17.37 -9.49
C GLU A 110 -8.59 17.88 -8.51
N ALA A 111 -7.32 17.68 -8.87
CA ALA A 111 -6.20 18.25 -8.13
C ALA A 111 -5.78 19.58 -8.75
N ARG A 112 -5.47 20.57 -7.92
CA ARG A 112 -4.98 21.89 -8.38
C ARG A 112 -3.48 21.85 -8.57
N ILE A 113 -3.05 22.18 -9.79
CA ILE A 113 -1.63 22.30 -10.14
C ILE A 113 -1.28 23.76 -10.30
N GLU A 114 -0.36 24.24 -9.48
CA GLU A 114 0.24 25.57 -9.70
C GLU A 114 1.19 25.49 -10.89
N GLN A 115 0.93 26.31 -11.92
CA GLN A 115 1.86 26.44 -13.02
C GLN A 115 2.98 27.40 -12.65
N SER A 116 4.23 26.97 -12.88
CA SER A 116 5.44 27.82 -12.76
C SER A 116 5.59 28.75 -13.96
N THR A 117 4.52 29.33 -14.49
CA THR A 117 4.56 30.31 -15.58
C THR A 117 4.40 31.72 -15.04
N GLU A 118 5.01 32.70 -15.68
CA GLU A 118 4.96 34.11 -15.28
C GLU A 118 3.52 34.68 -15.17
N GLU A 119 2.55 33.98 -15.73
CA GLU A 119 1.12 34.34 -15.66
C GLU A 119 0.33 33.65 -14.55
N GLY A 120 0.97 32.78 -13.71
CA GLY A 120 0.38 32.22 -12.49
C GLY A 120 -0.96 31.51 -12.68
N GLY A 121 -1.12 30.70 -13.73
CA GLY A 121 -2.35 29.96 -13.97
C GLY A 121 -2.42 28.69 -13.10
N GLN A 122 -3.55 28.43 -12.46
CA GLN A 122 -3.88 27.15 -11.89
C GLN A 122 -4.58 26.28 -12.95
N ILE A 123 -4.17 25.01 -13.05
CA ILE A 123 -4.88 24.01 -13.86
C ILE A 123 -5.47 22.98 -12.92
N ASP A 124 -6.76 22.75 -13.03
CA ASP A 124 -7.45 21.66 -12.35
C ASP A 124 -7.22 20.36 -13.14
N GLN A 125 -6.49 19.44 -12.54
CA GLN A 125 -6.19 18.14 -13.15
C GLN A 125 -7.13 17.08 -12.59
N LYS A 126 -7.98 16.53 -13.45
CA LYS A 126 -8.86 15.42 -13.06
C LYS A 126 -8.05 14.19 -12.64
N ILE A 127 -8.42 13.60 -11.51
CA ILE A 127 -7.83 12.34 -11.03
C ILE A 127 -8.69 11.18 -11.55
N PRO A 128 -8.15 10.36 -12.48
CA PRO A 128 -8.93 9.27 -13.09
C PRO A 128 -9.35 8.22 -12.07
N ALA A 129 -10.62 7.79 -12.12
CA ALA A 129 -11.13 6.75 -11.24
C ALA A 129 -10.30 5.45 -11.34
N GLY A 130 -9.86 5.07 -12.54
CA GLY A 130 -9.01 3.88 -12.73
C GLY A 130 -7.68 3.95 -11.99
N LEU A 131 -7.06 5.13 -11.89
CA LEU A 131 -5.84 5.32 -11.08
C LEU A 131 -6.14 5.16 -9.59
N ARG A 132 -7.24 5.74 -9.10
CA ARG A 132 -7.69 5.59 -7.71
C ARG A 132 -7.99 4.13 -7.37
N LEU A 133 -8.74 3.43 -8.22
CA LEU A 133 -9.05 2.01 -8.05
C LEU A 133 -7.80 1.17 -7.93
N HIS A 134 -6.81 1.41 -8.80
CA HIS A 134 -5.56 0.66 -8.75
C HIS A 134 -4.78 0.89 -7.45
N VAL A 135 -4.72 2.14 -6.95
CA VAL A 135 -4.03 2.42 -5.68
C VAL A 135 -4.77 1.74 -4.52
N LEU A 136 -6.11 1.77 -4.49
CA LEU A 136 -6.93 1.08 -3.50
C LEU A 136 -6.72 -0.44 -3.51
N ASP A 137 -6.41 -1.03 -4.69
CA ASP A 137 -6.14 -2.46 -4.83
C ASP A 137 -4.78 -2.89 -4.29
N ILE A 138 -3.79 -2.00 -4.33
CA ILE A 138 -2.39 -2.40 -4.11
C ILE A 138 -1.79 -1.90 -2.80
N TRP A 139 -2.35 -0.88 -2.16
CA TRP A 139 -1.68 -0.23 -1.03
C TRP A 139 -1.47 -1.16 0.17
N VAL A 140 -2.43 -2.04 0.46
CA VAL A 140 -2.32 -3.02 1.56
C VAL A 140 -1.18 -4.00 1.28
N ASP A 141 -1.09 -4.51 0.04
CA ASP A 141 0.00 -5.40 -0.38
C ASP A 141 1.38 -4.73 -0.24
N GLU A 142 1.48 -3.46 -0.64
CA GLU A 142 2.75 -2.75 -0.57
C GLU A 142 3.07 -2.32 0.87
N ALA A 143 2.07 -2.03 1.70
CA ALA A 143 2.21 -1.78 3.13
C ALA A 143 2.74 -3.03 3.87
N GLU A 144 2.19 -4.20 3.57
CA GLU A 144 2.64 -5.48 4.12
C GLU A 144 4.11 -5.76 3.80
N LYS A 145 4.51 -5.60 2.54
CA LYS A 145 5.90 -5.84 2.09
C LYS A 145 6.94 -4.98 2.79
N VAL A 146 6.56 -3.81 3.25
CA VAL A 146 7.47 -2.92 3.98
C VAL A 146 7.33 -3.05 5.51
N GLY A 147 6.47 -3.95 6.00
CA GLY A 147 6.28 -4.20 7.42
C GLY A 147 5.41 -3.14 8.13
N LEU A 148 4.56 -2.41 7.41
CA LEU A 148 3.59 -1.49 8.01
C LEU A 148 2.45 -2.22 8.73
N LEU A 149 2.23 -3.50 8.41
CA LEU A 149 1.16 -4.31 9.00
C LEU A 149 1.66 -5.22 10.14
N GLU A 150 2.90 -5.02 10.63
CA GLU A 150 3.44 -5.78 11.76
C GLU A 150 2.74 -5.38 13.08
N ASP A 151 2.42 -6.39 13.90
CA ASP A 151 1.65 -6.17 15.12
C ASP A 151 2.41 -5.48 16.25
N ASP A 152 3.73 -5.57 16.23
CA ASP A 152 4.59 -5.06 17.30
C ASP A 152 4.90 -3.57 17.18
N ASP A 153 4.59 -2.95 16.00
CA ASP A 153 4.95 -1.57 15.70
C ASP A 153 3.75 -0.62 15.84
N ALA A 154 3.68 0.08 16.97
CA ALA A 154 2.62 1.04 17.26
C ALA A 154 2.63 2.25 16.28
N GLU A 155 3.80 2.67 15.79
CA GLU A 155 3.90 3.76 14.82
C GLU A 155 3.45 3.31 13.43
N ALA A 156 3.82 2.08 13.02
CA ALA A 156 3.30 1.49 11.78
C ALA A 156 1.76 1.43 11.80
N LYS A 157 1.17 1.01 12.90
CA LYS A 157 -0.30 1.02 13.08
C LYS A 157 -0.91 2.41 12.93
N GLN A 158 -0.26 3.44 13.47
CA GLN A 158 -0.73 4.82 13.31
C GLN A 158 -0.63 5.30 11.86
N ILE A 159 0.42 4.91 11.13
CA ILE A 159 0.56 5.23 9.70
C ILE A 159 -0.56 4.57 8.91
N VAL A 160 -0.79 3.27 9.12
CA VAL A 160 -1.87 2.52 8.49
C VAL A 160 -3.22 3.15 8.79
N GLN A 161 -3.48 3.52 10.05
CA GLN A 161 -4.72 4.18 10.43
C GLN A 161 -4.92 5.50 9.69
N ARG A 162 -3.88 6.34 9.58
CA ARG A 162 -3.96 7.61 8.83
C ARG A 162 -4.29 7.41 7.34
N ILE A 163 -3.75 6.37 6.71
CA ILE A 163 -4.09 6.02 5.33
C ILE A 163 -5.53 5.51 5.25
N SER A 164 -5.95 4.65 6.19
CA SER A 164 -7.31 4.13 6.27
C SER A 164 -8.34 5.25 6.46
N ASP A 165 -8.05 6.23 7.32
CA ASP A 165 -8.91 7.40 7.55
C ASP A 165 -9.10 8.24 6.26
N GLN A 166 -8.06 8.36 5.43
CA GLN A 166 -8.17 9.04 4.13
C GLN A 166 -9.04 8.24 3.16
N ILE A 167 -8.94 6.90 3.16
CA ILE A 167 -9.76 6.04 2.30
C ILE A 167 -11.21 6.05 2.75
N ASP A 168 -11.48 6.07 4.05
CA ASP A 168 -12.82 6.19 4.62
C ASP A 168 -13.47 7.53 4.23
N ALA A 169 -12.74 8.62 4.39
CA ALA A 169 -13.18 9.94 3.95
C ALA A 169 -13.43 9.99 2.42
N LEU A 170 -12.60 9.30 1.63
CA LEU A 170 -12.81 9.17 0.18
C LEU A 170 -14.06 8.37 -0.14
N GLU A 171 -14.35 7.28 0.60
CA GLU A 171 -15.58 6.50 0.44
C GLU A 171 -16.82 7.38 0.59
N GLU A 172 -16.83 8.24 1.60
CA GLU A 172 -17.95 9.15 1.88
C GLU A 172 -18.08 10.26 0.83
N ALA A 173 -16.96 10.86 0.42
CA ALA A 173 -16.94 12.05 -0.43
C ALA A 173 -17.11 11.76 -1.92
N THR A 174 -16.65 10.58 -2.39
CA THR A 174 -16.60 10.29 -3.84
C THR A 174 -17.96 10.19 -4.49
N THR A 175 -18.10 10.79 -5.69
CA THR A 175 -19.28 10.65 -6.53
C THR A 175 -19.28 9.36 -7.35
N SER A 176 -18.11 8.69 -7.47
CA SER A 176 -17.92 7.45 -8.24
C SER A 176 -18.35 6.21 -7.46
N PRO A 177 -19.42 5.48 -7.89
CA PRO A 177 -19.83 4.25 -7.22
C PRO A 177 -18.73 3.18 -7.18
N ALA A 178 -17.90 3.11 -8.24
CA ALA A 178 -16.80 2.14 -8.33
C ALA A 178 -15.70 2.44 -7.31
N VAL A 179 -15.32 3.72 -7.15
CA VAL A 179 -14.32 4.14 -6.15
C VAL A 179 -14.87 3.86 -4.75
N ARG A 180 -16.13 4.21 -4.46
CA ARG A 180 -16.77 3.95 -3.17
C ARG A 180 -16.76 2.46 -2.82
N ALA A 181 -17.19 1.59 -3.74
CA ALA A 181 -17.18 0.15 -3.52
C ALA A 181 -15.79 -0.38 -3.24
N ARG A 182 -14.79 0.07 -4.01
CA ARG A 182 -13.40 -0.37 -3.84
C ARG A 182 -12.77 0.16 -2.56
N SER A 183 -13.06 1.39 -2.14
CA SER A 183 -12.62 1.92 -0.84
C SER A 183 -13.12 1.04 0.30
N LYS A 184 -14.40 0.68 0.27
CA LYS A 184 -15.00 -0.21 1.26
C LYS A 184 -14.37 -1.61 1.27
N GLU A 185 -14.13 -2.20 0.09
CA GLU A 185 -13.46 -3.50 -0.03
C GLU A 185 -12.02 -3.42 0.50
N SER A 186 -11.30 -2.36 0.18
CA SER A 186 -9.93 -2.13 0.63
C SER A 186 -9.82 -1.98 2.15
N LEU A 187 -10.77 -1.27 2.77
CA LEU A 187 -10.84 -1.13 4.24
C LEU A 187 -11.29 -2.41 4.96
N ALA A 188 -11.94 -3.34 4.26
CA ALA A 188 -12.34 -4.64 4.80
C ALA A 188 -11.25 -5.71 4.72
N ASP A 189 -10.03 -5.40 4.27
CA ASP A 189 -8.92 -6.36 4.17
C ASP A 189 -8.55 -6.90 5.56
N ASP A 190 -8.55 -8.23 5.71
CA ASP A 190 -8.31 -8.93 6.98
C ASP A 190 -6.90 -8.67 7.56
N ARG A 191 -5.95 -8.20 6.74
CA ARG A 191 -4.58 -7.88 7.16
C ARG A 191 -4.48 -6.55 7.91
N LEU A 192 -5.47 -5.68 7.78
CA LEU A 192 -5.48 -4.40 8.48
C LEU A 192 -5.63 -4.60 9.99
N PRO A 193 -4.94 -3.81 10.83
CA PRO A 193 -4.91 -4.01 12.28
C PRO A 193 -6.29 -4.03 12.94
N GLY A 194 -7.28 -3.31 12.40
CA GLY A 194 -8.65 -3.27 12.92
C GLY A 194 -9.52 -4.46 12.55
N ASN A 195 -9.15 -5.24 11.53
CA ASN A 195 -9.98 -6.31 10.96
C ASN A 195 -9.49 -7.71 11.32
N ARG A 196 -8.31 -7.82 11.93
CA ARG A 196 -7.75 -9.13 12.29
C ARG A 196 -8.65 -9.85 13.28
N LYS A 197 -9.04 -11.07 12.91
CA LYS A 197 -9.71 -11.98 13.83
C LYS A 197 -8.69 -12.44 14.88
N PRO A 198 -9.05 -12.49 16.18
CA PRO A 198 -8.18 -13.09 17.17
C PRO A 198 -7.85 -14.53 16.73
N GLU A 199 -6.57 -14.89 16.74
CA GLU A 199 -6.18 -16.31 16.57
C GLU A 199 -6.92 -17.12 17.62
N VAL A 200 -7.87 -17.95 17.17
CA VAL A 200 -8.45 -18.98 18.02
C VAL A 200 -7.36 -20.03 18.15
N GLU A 201 -6.68 -20.04 19.31
CA GLU A 201 -5.81 -21.16 19.64
C GLU A 201 -6.62 -22.45 19.43
N PRO A 202 -6.09 -23.45 18.69
CA PRO A 202 -6.78 -24.73 18.57
C PRO A 202 -6.99 -25.26 19.97
N GLU A 203 -8.25 -25.43 20.38
CA GLU A 203 -8.59 -26.14 21.63
C GLU A 203 -7.89 -27.50 21.55
N GLU A 204 -6.88 -27.71 22.41
CA GLU A 204 -6.31 -29.05 22.65
C GLU A 204 -7.47 -29.93 23.03
N ASP A 205 -7.88 -30.81 22.13
CA ASP A 205 -8.77 -31.94 22.44
C ASP A 205 -8.13 -32.72 23.59
N GLN A 206 -8.56 -32.41 24.81
CA GLN A 206 -8.33 -33.25 25.98
C GLN A 206 -9.19 -34.49 25.79
N ASP A 207 -8.64 -35.44 25.00
CA ASP A 207 -9.13 -36.80 24.98
C ASP A 207 -9.13 -37.34 26.42
N LYS A 208 -10.32 -37.41 27.01
CA LYS A 208 -10.59 -38.10 28.27
C LYS A 208 -10.25 -39.56 28.05
N GLU A 209 -9.07 -39.98 28.53
CA GLU A 209 -8.88 -41.36 28.98
C GLU A 209 -9.92 -41.70 30.01
N GLY A 210 -10.70 -42.73 29.75
CA GLY A 210 -11.52 -43.30 30.78
C GLY A 210 -12.67 -44.15 30.27
N ALA A 211 -12.45 -45.42 29.95
CA ALA A 211 -13.28 -46.50 30.51
C ALA A 211 -12.76 -47.86 30.00
N ARG A 212 -12.25 -48.61 30.96
CA ARG A 212 -12.06 -50.07 30.88
C ARG A 212 -13.42 -50.75 30.68
N GLY A 213 -13.46 -51.79 29.84
CA GLY A 213 -14.61 -52.66 29.68
C GLY A 213 -14.26 -53.78 28.71
N ASP A 214 -13.65 -54.77 29.23
CA ASP A 214 -14.11 -56.17 29.35
C ASP A 214 -14.31 -56.95 28.04
N GLY A 215 -13.75 -58.14 28.11
CA GLY A 215 -13.56 -59.23 27.20
C GLY A 215 -14.71 -59.58 26.23
N GLY A 216 -14.31 -59.97 25.08
CA GLY A 216 -15.11 -60.63 24.07
C GLY A 216 -14.23 -61.52 23.23
N ASN A 217 -14.03 -62.75 23.74
CA ASN A 217 -13.48 -63.89 23.03
C ASN A 217 -14.29 -64.18 21.75
N TRP A 218 -13.64 -64.17 20.60
CA TRP A 218 -14.20 -64.73 19.36
C TRP A 218 -13.29 -65.81 18.86
N ASP A 219 -13.71 -67.07 19.20
CA ASP A 219 -13.22 -68.27 18.59
C ASP A 219 -13.80 -68.44 17.19
N GLY A 220 -12.94 -68.73 16.26
CA GLY A 220 -13.00 -69.67 15.19
C GLY A 220 -14.17 -69.64 14.19
N PHE A 221 -13.83 -69.60 12.94
CA PHE A 221 -14.43 -70.49 11.93
C PHE A 221 -13.38 -70.84 10.88
N ASP A 222 -12.96 -72.12 10.95
CA ASP A 222 -12.45 -72.86 9.81
C ASP A 222 -13.60 -73.09 8.82
N ASP A 223 -13.36 -72.85 7.53
CA ASP A 223 -13.53 -73.74 6.39
C ASP A 223 -13.06 -73.05 5.10
#